data_d3952d548e299db24c46ced194d423a4
#
_entry.id   d3952d548e299db24c46ced194d423a4
#
_cell.length_a   1.000
_cell.length_b   1.000
_cell.length_c   1.000
_cell.angle_alpha   90.00
_cell.angle_beta   90.00
_cell.angle_gamma   90.00
#
_symmetry.space_group_name_H-M   'P 1'
#
loop_
_entity.id
_entity.type
_entity.pdbx_description
1 polymer ?
#
loop_
_entity_poly.entity_id
_entity_poly.type
_entity_poly.pdbx_seq_one_letter_code
_entity_poly.pdbx_strand_id
1 'polypeptide(L)'
;MRDDPLTGLATDIRLWAAELGFARLGISRVDLAPHDRYYQRWLAAGHHGEMEYMERHGARRWRPAELIPGTIRVISVTMDYRAGGADPLQVLEDPARAYVARYALGRDYHKLMRARLAELAKRIRARRPDAAQRVFVDSAPVLERAIAPLSLIHISEPTRPY
;
A
#
# COMPACT_ATOMS: atom_id res chain seq x y z
N MET A 1 20.19 -28.49 -6.74
CA MET A 1 19.89 -27.06 -6.49
C MET A 1 18.80 -27.07 -5.41
N ARG A 2 19.13 -26.71 -4.17
CA ARG A 2 18.14 -26.71 -3.08
C ARG A 2 17.22 -25.50 -3.34
N ASP A 3 15.95 -25.77 -3.61
CA ASP A 3 14.94 -24.70 -3.67
C ASP A 3 14.93 -24.00 -2.32
N ASP A 4 15.30 -22.72 -2.33
CA ASP A 4 15.21 -21.87 -1.14
C ASP A 4 13.72 -21.81 -0.74
N PRO A 5 13.36 -22.25 0.47
CA PRO A 5 11.96 -22.27 0.93
C PRO A 5 11.29 -20.89 0.87
N LEU A 6 12.08 -19.81 0.86
CA LEU A 6 11.57 -18.44 0.70
C LEU A 6 11.20 -18.12 -0.75
N THR A 7 11.91 -18.69 -1.73
CA THR A 7 11.57 -18.50 -3.15
C THR A 7 10.24 -19.15 -3.50
N GLY A 8 9.99 -20.38 -3.02
CA GLY A 8 8.71 -21.04 -3.18
C GLY A 8 7.56 -20.26 -2.54
N LEU A 9 7.74 -19.76 -1.31
CA LEU A 9 6.71 -18.95 -0.64
C LEU A 9 6.40 -17.66 -1.40
N ALA A 10 7.40 -16.97 -1.95
CA ALA A 10 7.17 -15.74 -2.71
C ALA A 10 6.35 -15.99 -3.99
N THR A 11 6.54 -17.14 -4.62
CA THR A 11 5.73 -17.57 -5.77
C THR A 11 4.29 -17.85 -5.35
N ASP A 12 4.10 -18.63 -4.29
CA ASP A 12 2.76 -18.91 -3.75
C ASP A 12 2.00 -17.64 -3.40
N ILE A 13 2.67 -16.67 -2.75
CA ILE A 13 2.06 -15.37 -2.37
C ILE A 13 1.57 -14.61 -3.61
N ARG A 14 2.33 -14.61 -4.71
CA ARG A 14 1.91 -13.96 -5.96
C ARG A 14 0.69 -14.62 -6.58
N LEU A 15 0.67 -15.96 -6.61
CA LEU A 15 -0.48 -16.72 -7.11
C LEU A 15 -1.73 -16.44 -6.27
N TRP A 16 -1.61 -16.51 -4.94
CA TRP A 16 -2.75 -16.24 -4.07
C TRP A 16 -3.26 -14.81 -4.18
N ALA A 17 -2.37 -13.84 -4.37
CA ALA A 17 -2.77 -12.46 -4.58
C ALA A 17 -3.57 -12.29 -5.88
N ALA A 18 -3.14 -12.92 -6.97
CA ALA A 18 -3.87 -12.90 -8.23
C ALA A 18 -5.26 -13.56 -8.10
N GLU A 19 -5.35 -14.72 -7.44
CA GLU A 19 -6.63 -15.39 -7.14
C GLU A 19 -7.57 -14.52 -6.30
N LEU A 20 -7.03 -13.71 -5.39
CA LEU A 20 -7.79 -12.77 -4.56
C LEU A 20 -8.16 -11.48 -5.32
N GLY A 21 -7.77 -11.36 -6.60
CA GLY A 21 -8.12 -10.25 -7.47
C GLY A 21 -7.29 -9.00 -7.24
N PHE A 22 -6.06 -9.13 -6.76
CA PHE A 22 -5.08 -8.05 -6.79
C PHE A 22 -4.44 -7.97 -8.18
N ALA A 23 -4.30 -6.74 -8.70
CA ALA A 23 -3.72 -6.50 -10.02
C ALA A 23 -2.20 -6.69 -10.03
N ARG A 24 -1.53 -6.27 -8.95
CA ARG A 24 -0.07 -6.41 -8.80
C ARG A 24 0.28 -6.70 -7.35
N LEU A 25 1.43 -7.36 -7.15
CA LEU A 25 2.04 -7.60 -5.85
C LEU A 25 3.54 -7.41 -5.93
N GLY A 26 4.09 -6.70 -4.96
CA GLY A 26 5.53 -6.57 -4.76
C GLY A 26 5.94 -6.93 -3.34
N ILE A 27 7.15 -7.48 -3.19
CA ILE A 27 7.75 -7.82 -1.91
C ILE A 27 9.05 -7.03 -1.79
N SER A 28 9.14 -6.14 -0.81
CA SER A 28 10.30 -5.28 -0.57
C SER A 28 10.96 -5.55 0.76
N ARG A 29 12.23 -5.16 0.86
CA ARG A 29 12.89 -4.94 2.16
C ARG A 29 12.35 -3.66 2.78
N VAL A 30 12.60 -3.50 4.07
CA VAL A 30 12.10 -2.37 4.85
C VAL A 30 13.25 -1.40 5.12
N ASP A 31 13.77 -0.79 4.08
CA ASP A 31 14.77 0.28 4.23
C ASP A 31 14.19 1.58 3.65
N LEU A 32 13.79 2.47 4.54
CA LEU A 32 13.27 3.79 4.22
C LEU A 32 14.20 4.92 4.72
N ALA A 33 15.46 4.61 5.06
CA ALA A 33 16.41 5.58 5.57
C ALA A 33 16.57 6.83 4.68
N PRO A 34 16.55 6.75 3.34
CA PRO A 34 16.59 7.94 2.49
C PRO A 34 15.40 8.89 2.69
N HIS A 35 14.24 8.36 3.08
CA HIS A 35 13.01 9.15 3.27
C HIS A 35 12.90 9.78 4.66
N ASP A 36 13.65 9.27 5.64
CA ASP A 36 13.67 9.76 7.02
C ASP A 36 14.02 11.26 7.10
N ARG A 37 15.18 11.64 6.58
CA ARG A 37 15.65 13.04 6.62
C ARG A 37 14.70 14.01 5.89
N TYR A 38 14.10 13.56 4.79
CA TYR A 38 13.15 14.37 4.05
C TYR A 38 11.90 14.61 4.88
N TYR A 39 11.34 13.56 5.48
CA TYR A 39 10.13 13.64 6.29
C TYR A 39 10.33 14.50 7.55
N GLN A 40 11.46 14.33 8.23
CA GLN A 40 11.78 15.16 9.41
C GLN A 40 11.91 16.65 9.04
N ARG A 41 12.58 16.97 7.93
CA ARG A 41 12.67 18.38 7.46
C ARG A 41 11.31 18.94 7.10
N TRP A 42 10.45 18.15 6.48
CA TRP A 42 9.10 18.53 6.12
C TRP A 42 8.24 18.84 7.37
N LEU A 43 8.35 18.01 8.41
CA LEU A 43 7.71 18.27 9.70
C LEU A 43 8.27 19.51 10.39
N ALA A 44 9.59 19.65 10.48
CA ALA A 44 10.26 20.79 11.12
C ALA A 44 9.92 22.12 10.45
N ALA A 45 9.64 22.10 9.14
CA ALA A 45 9.18 23.26 8.39
C ALA A 45 7.68 23.58 8.57
N GLY A 46 6.95 22.79 9.36
CA GLY A 46 5.50 22.99 9.58
C GLY A 46 4.62 22.69 8.37
N HIS A 47 5.15 22.02 7.34
CA HIS A 47 4.39 21.74 6.10
C HIS A 47 3.19 20.80 6.30
N HIS A 48 3.12 20.12 7.44
CA HIS A 48 1.96 19.29 7.80
C HIS A 48 0.74 20.12 8.25
N GLY A 49 0.91 21.44 8.51
CA GLY A 49 -0.19 22.31 8.96
C GLY A 49 -0.88 21.75 10.20
N GLU A 50 -2.19 21.67 10.16
CA GLU A 50 -3.03 21.16 11.27
C GLU A 50 -3.09 19.62 11.33
N MET A 51 -2.35 18.89 10.46
CA MET A 51 -2.34 17.44 10.44
C MET A 51 -1.41 16.85 11.51
N GLU A 52 -1.71 17.09 12.78
CA GLU A 52 -0.92 16.62 13.93
C GLU A 52 -0.66 15.10 13.91
N TYR A 53 -1.56 14.32 13.29
CA TYR A 53 -1.39 12.88 13.15
C TYR A 53 -0.15 12.52 12.33
N MET A 54 0.36 13.42 11.51
CA MET A 54 1.59 13.22 10.75
C MET A 54 2.80 13.17 11.68
N GLU A 55 2.83 14.01 12.73
CA GLU A 55 3.89 14.04 13.72
C GLU A 55 3.76 12.91 14.78
N ARG A 56 2.52 12.66 15.22
CA ARG A 56 2.18 11.81 16.38
C ARG A 56 2.84 10.43 16.40
N HIS A 57 3.10 9.84 15.24
CA HIS A 57 3.65 8.48 15.15
C HIS A 57 5.17 8.43 14.99
N GLY A 58 5.83 9.58 14.84
CA GLY A 58 7.27 9.72 14.78
C GLY A 58 7.95 8.70 13.86
N ALA A 59 9.00 8.09 14.35
CA ALA A 59 9.85 7.16 13.58
C ALA A 59 9.13 5.93 13.01
N ARG A 60 7.99 5.53 13.58
CA ARG A 60 7.22 4.36 13.08
C ARG A 60 6.82 4.48 11.62
N ARG A 61 6.70 5.73 11.10
CA ARG A 61 6.33 5.96 9.70
C ARG A 61 7.39 5.47 8.70
N TRP A 62 8.66 5.64 9.04
CA TRP A 62 9.78 5.24 8.17
C TRP A 62 10.58 4.07 8.73
N ARG A 63 10.20 3.56 9.90
CA ARG A 63 10.77 2.36 10.52
C ARG A 63 9.68 1.33 10.81
N PRO A 64 9.19 0.61 9.78
CA PRO A 64 8.14 -0.37 9.95
C PRO A 64 8.44 -1.45 11.00
N ALA A 65 9.71 -1.72 11.27
CA ALA A 65 10.13 -2.62 12.34
C ALA A 65 9.80 -2.11 13.76
N GLU A 66 9.63 -0.80 13.93
CA GLU A 66 9.12 -0.21 15.19
C GLU A 66 7.61 -0.34 15.33
N LEU A 67 6.90 -0.49 14.21
CA LEU A 67 5.46 -0.74 14.19
C LEU A 67 5.14 -2.22 14.47
N ILE A 68 5.92 -3.11 13.87
CA ILE A 68 5.85 -4.56 14.10
C ILE A 68 7.29 -5.07 14.29
N PRO A 69 7.71 -5.38 15.54
CA PRO A 69 9.03 -5.91 15.80
C PRO A 69 9.34 -7.14 14.95
N GLY A 70 10.56 -7.20 14.43
CA GLY A 70 10.99 -8.30 13.57
C GLY A 70 10.51 -8.25 12.12
N THR A 71 9.90 -7.14 11.67
CA THR A 71 9.53 -6.97 10.25
C THR A 71 10.76 -7.03 9.34
N ILE A 72 10.79 -8.01 8.45
CA ILE A 72 11.86 -8.21 7.46
C ILE A 72 11.43 -7.90 6.03
N ARG A 73 10.12 -7.91 5.76
CA ARG A 73 9.54 -7.66 4.43
C ARG A 73 8.23 -6.91 4.54
N VAL A 74 7.94 -6.13 3.51
CA VAL A 74 6.62 -5.55 3.26
C VAL A 74 6.09 -6.12 1.95
N ILE A 75 4.84 -6.57 1.98
CA ILE A 75 4.10 -7.01 0.80
C ILE A 75 3.14 -5.88 0.44
N SER A 76 3.35 -5.27 -0.71
CA SER A 76 2.49 -4.23 -1.26
C SER A 76 1.63 -4.81 -2.37
N VAL A 77 0.36 -4.45 -2.41
CA VAL A 77 -0.58 -4.88 -3.44
C VAL A 77 -1.28 -3.69 -4.06
N THR A 78 -1.68 -3.84 -5.32
CA THR A 78 -2.57 -2.89 -5.98
C THR A 78 -3.84 -3.58 -6.41
N MET A 79 -4.93 -2.83 -6.47
CA MET A 79 -6.21 -3.29 -6.98
C MET A 79 -6.77 -2.25 -7.95
N ASP A 80 -7.25 -2.71 -9.10
CA ASP A 80 -7.89 -1.83 -10.06
C ASP A 80 -9.26 -1.38 -9.54
N TYR A 81 -9.52 -0.07 -9.63
CA TYR A 81 -10.79 0.55 -9.23
C TYR A 81 -11.61 1.06 -10.42
N ARG A 82 -11.24 0.67 -11.65
CA ARG A 82 -12.00 0.99 -12.86
C ARG A 82 -13.30 0.19 -12.89
N ALA A 83 -14.29 0.65 -12.14
CA ALA A 83 -15.67 0.22 -12.39
C ALA A 83 -16.13 0.81 -13.73
N GLY A 84 -16.92 0.06 -14.48
CA GLY A 84 -17.65 0.61 -15.63
C GLY A 84 -18.50 1.80 -15.19
N GLY A 85 -18.68 2.78 -16.08
CA GLY A 85 -19.46 3.98 -15.76
C GLY A 85 -19.33 5.02 -16.86
N ALA A 86 -20.01 6.15 -16.70
CA ALA A 86 -19.94 7.25 -17.66
C ALA A 86 -18.51 7.77 -17.83
N ASP A 87 -18.20 8.27 -19.00
CA ASP A 87 -16.93 8.93 -19.27
C ASP A 87 -16.76 10.11 -18.30
N PRO A 88 -15.61 10.21 -17.59
CA PRO A 88 -15.34 11.33 -16.70
C PRO A 88 -15.49 12.70 -17.34
N LEU A 89 -15.08 12.85 -18.58
CA LEU A 89 -15.19 14.13 -19.30
C LEU A 89 -16.65 14.50 -19.55
N GLN A 90 -17.47 13.54 -19.97
CA GLN A 90 -18.91 13.78 -20.15
C GLN A 90 -19.62 14.16 -18.86
N VAL A 91 -19.19 13.58 -17.71
CA VAL A 91 -19.75 13.94 -16.41
C VAL A 91 -19.31 15.35 -15.98
N LEU A 92 -18.08 15.75 -16.27
CA LEU A 92 -17.55 17.08 -15.94
C LEU A 92 -18.19 18.18 -16.80
N GLU A 93 -18.60 17.86 -18.03
CA GLU A 93 -19.28 18.79 -18.94
C GLU A 93 -20.78 18.97 -18.62
N ASP A 94 -21.35 18.09 -17.81
CA ASP A 94 -22.78 18.15 -17.44
C ASP A 94 -22.98 18.99 -16.17
N PRO A 95 -23.52 20.21 -16.27
CA PRO A 95 -23.72 21.08 -15.11
C PRO A 95 -24.74 20.55 -14.10
N ALA A 96 -25.54 19.55 -14.47
CA ALA A 96 -26.52 18.92 -13.59
C ALA A 96 -25.96 17.75 -12.76
N ARG A 97 -24.67 17.39 -12.97
CA ARG A 97 -24.02 16.27 -12.29
C ARG A 97 -22.82 16.71 -11.48
N ALA A 98 -22.67 16.14 -10.30
CA ALA A 98 -21.43 16.21 -9.54
C ALA A 98 -20.46 15.12 -10.01
N TYR A 99 -19.19 15.49 -10.21
CA TYR A 99 -18.13 14.53 -10.46
C TYR A 99 -17.66 13.91 -9.14
N VAL A 100 -17.74 12.59 -9.05
CA VAL A 100 -17.21 11.81 -7.92
C VAL A 100 -16.04 10.98 -8.41
N ALA A 101 -14.93 11.03 -7.67
CA ALA A 101 -13.72 10.26 -8.00
C ALA A 101 -14.04 8.77 -8.11
N ARG A 102 -13.51 8.10 -9.14
CA ARG A 102 -13.86 6.70 -9.46
C ARG A 102 -13.61 5.72 -8.32
N TYR A 103 -12.56 5.92 -7.53
CA TYR A 103 -12.27 5.06 -6.38
C TYR A 103 -13.34 5.12 -5.28
N ALA A 104 -14.09 6.23 -5.23
CA ALA A 104 -15.17 6.44 -4.27
C ALA A 104 -16.53 5.90 -4.74
N LEU A 105 -16.62 5.45 -6.01
CA LEU A 105 -17.84 4.87 -6.54
C LEU A 105 -17.97 3.40 -6.13
N GLY A 106 -19.17 3.00 -5.73
CA GLY A 106 -19.48 1.61 -5.42
C GLY A 106 -19.23 1.22 -3.97
N ARG A 107 -18.67 0.03 -3.77
CA ARG A 107 -18.41 -0.48 -2.41
C ARG A 107 -17.18 0.17 -1.82
N ASP A 108 -17.18 0.36 -0.49
CA ASP A 108 -16.02 0.81 0.28
C ASP A 108 -14.80 -0.09 0.03
N TYR A 109 -13.83 0.43 -0.72
CA TYR A 109 -12.63 -0.32 -1.11
C TYR A 109 -11.77 -0.69 0.10
N HIS A 110 -11.78 0.08 1.18
CA HIS A 110 -11.05 -0.25 2.41
C HIS A 110 -11.51 -1.58 3.00
N LYS A 111 -12.83 -1.80 3.04
CA LYS A 111 -13.39 -3.06 3.54
C LYS A 111 -13.04 -4.22 2.62
N LEU A 112 -13.15 -4.01 1.31
CA LEU A 112 -12.84 -5.03 0.30
C LEU A 112 -11.37 -5.42 0.34
N MET A 113 -10.46 -4.45 0.26
CA MET A 113 -9.02 -4.71 0.29
C MET A 113 -8.59 -5.34 1.61
N ARG A 114 -9.11 -4.86 2.74
CA ARG A 114 -8.78 -5.41 4.06
C ARG A 114 -9.21 -6.87 4.17
N ALA A 115 -10.39 -7.23 3.68
CA ALA A 115 -10.86 -8.62 3.68
C ALA A 115 -9.95 -9.53 2.83
N ARG A 116 -9.59 -9.10 1.61
CA ARG A 116 -8.70 -9.83 0.72
C ARG A 116 -7.29 -9.97 1.28
N LEU A 117 -6.74 -8.89 1.86
CA LEU A 117 -5.43 -8.93 2.52
C LEU A 117 -5.42 -9.82 3.76
N ALA A 118 -6.51 -9.85 4.54
CA ALA A 118 -6.65 -10.75 5.68
C ALA A 118 -6.63 -12.22 5.23
N GLU A 119 -7.30 -12.55 4.13
CA GLU A 119 -7.26 -13.90 3.56
C GLU A 119 -5.87 -14.26 3.03
N LEU A 120 -5.18 -13.32 2.35
CA LEU A 120 -3.80 -13.52 1.93
C LEU A 120 -2.88 -13.78 3.14
N ALA A 121 -2.99 -12.97 4.19
CA ALA A 121 -2.24 -13.14 5.43
C ALA A 121 -2.52 -14.49 6.11
N LYS A 122 -3.76 -14.97 6.07
CA LYS A 122 -4.15 -16.28 6.58
C LYS A 122 -3.45 -17.42 5.81
N ARG A 123 -3.41 -17.35 4.47
CA ARG A 123 -2.69 -18.34 3.63
C ARG A 123 -1.19 -18.33 3.89
N ILE A 124 -0.58 -17.15 4.04
CA ILE A 124 0.83 -17.03 4.40
C ILE A 124 1.10 -17.66 5.77
N ARG A 125 0.24 -17.39 6.75
CA ARG A 125 0.37 -17.95 8.11
C ARG A 125 0.23 -19.47 8.12
N ALA A 126 -0.58 -20.04 7.26
CA ALA A 126 -0.69 -21.49 7.13
C ALA A 126 0.64 -22.14 6.67
N ARG A 127 1.43 -21.43 5.85
CA ARG A 127 2.77 -21.86 5.40
C ARG A 127 3.90 -21.49 6.35
N ARG A 128 3.72 -20.39 7.10
CA ARG A 128 4.70 -19.83 8.04
C ARG A 128 4.00 -19.37 9.33
N PRO A 129 3.68 -20.31 10.22
CA PRO A 129 2.97 -20.01 11.48
C PRO A 129 3.76 -19.08 12.41
N ASP A 130 5.08 -19.08 12.28
CA ASP A 130 6.02 -18.26 13.04
C ASP A 130 6.09 -16.79 12.59
N ALA A 131 5.54 -16.47 11.41
CA ALA A 131 5.60 -15.13 10.85
C ALA A 131 4.49 -14.23 11.41
N ALA A 132 4.85 -13.26 12.24
CA ALA A 132 3.94 -12.19 12.64
C ALA A 132 3.58 -11.32 11.42
N GLN A 133 2.29 -10.98 11.30
CA GLN A 133 1.77 -10.23 10.15
C GLN A 133 0.75 -9.20 10.61
N ARG A 134 0.71 -8.07 9.92
CA ARG A 134 -0.31 -7.05 10.09
C ARG A 134 -0.74 -6.49 8.75
N VAL A 135 -2.04 -6.36 8.55
CA VAL A 135 -2.67 -5.86 7.33
C VAL A 135 -3.03 -4.39 7.51
N PHE A 136 -2.74 -3.58 6.49
CA PHE A 136 -3.08 -2.18 6.45
C PHE A 136 -3.75 -1.82 5.13
N VAL A 137 -4.65 -0.85 5.19
CA VAL A 137 -5.22 -0.16 4.04
C VAL A 137 -5.41 1.30 4.46
N ASP A 138 -4.61 2.19 3.95
CA ASP A 138 -4.60 3.66 4.16
C ASP A 138 -4.50 4.15 5.62
N SER A 139 -4.71 3.30 6.61
CA SER A 139 -4.87 3.69 8.02
C SER A 139 -3.64 3.49 8.90
N ALA A 140 -2.52 3.06 8.34
CA ALA A 140 -1.31 2.81 9.11
C ALA A 140 -0.34 4.00 9.07
N PRO A 141 0.42 4.23 10.14
CA PRO A 141 1.49 5.22 10.15
C PRO A 141 2.72 4.67 9.40
N VAL A 142 2.59 4.42 8.10
CA VAL A 142 3.68 3.99 7.21
C VAL A 142 3.75 4.88 5.98
N LEU A 143 4.93 5.05 5.42
CA LEU A 143 5.13 5.77 4.18
C LEU A 143 4.85 4.84 2.99
N GLU A 144 3.57 4.54 2.75
CA GLU A 144 3.13 3.59 1.71
C GLU A 144 3.69 3.96 0.34
N ARG A 145 3.64 5.25 -0.02
CA ARG A 145 4.17 5.74 -1.29
C ARG A 145 5.69 5.56 -1.44
N ALA A 146 6.44 5.55 -0.33
CA ALA A 146 7.88 5.30 -0.35
C ALA A 146 8.20 3.79 -0.40
N ILE A 147 7.35 2.96 0.19
CA ILE A 147 7.50 1.49 0.21
C ILE A 147 7.17 0.89 -1.15
N ALA A 148 6.12 1.34 -1.79
CA ALA A 148 5.60 0.75 -3.02
C ALA A 148 6.63 0.66 -4.17
N PRO A 149 7.43 1.70 -4.48
CA PRO A 149 8.47 1.64 -5.51
C PRO A 149 9.59 0.64 -5.19
N LEU A 150 9.89 0.40 -3.89
CA LEU A 150 10.91 -0.58 -3.48
C LEU A 150 10.55 -2.01 -3.88
N SER A 151 9.29 -2.29 -4.14
CA SER A 151 8.79 -3.60 -4.54
C SER A 151 8.56 -3.74 -6.05
N LEU A 152 9.07 -2.83 -6.87
CA LEU A 152 8.86 -2.77 -8.32
C LEU A 152 7.41 -2.49 -8.74
N ILE A 153 6.56 -2.08 -7.81
CA ILE A 153 5.25 -1.53 -8.13
C ILE A 153 5.44 -0.04 -8.41
N HIS A 154 5.67 0.32 -9.66
CA HIS A 154 5.71 1.72 -10.08
C HIS A 154 4.29 2.31 -9.99
N ILE A 155 3.99 2.94 -8.87
CA ILE A 155 2.68 3.57 -8.61
C ILE A 155 2.69 5.03 -9.05
N SER A 156 3.85 5.64 -9.16
CA SER A 156 3.98 7.03 -9.56
C SER A 156 4.95 7.16 -10.72
N GLU A 157 4.41 7.40 -11.91
CA GLU A 157 5.22 8.09 -12.92
C GLU A 157 5.53 9.50 -12.39
N PRO A 158 6.76 10.01 -12.59
CA PRO A 158 7.03 11.41 -12.31
C PRO A 158 6.04 12.23 -13.17
N THR A 159 5.18 12.98 -12.51
CA THR A 159 4.34 13.96 -13.20
C THR A 159 5.27 14.84 -13.99
N ARG A 160 5.18 14.80 -15.32
CA ARG A 160 5.88 15.77 -16.17
C ARG A 160 5.49 17.15 -15.68
N PRO A 161 6.42 18.06 -15.41
CA PRO A 161 6.05 19.43 -15.14
C PRO A 161 5.32 19.96 -16.38
N TYR A 162 4.14 20.51 -16.17
CA TYR A 162 3.39 21.22 -17.19
C TYR A 162 4.15 22.46 -17.61
#